data_3830262597a33d7e8c6fa3855645d07e
#
_entry.id   3830262597a33d7e8c6fa3855645d07e
#
_cell.length_a   1.000
_cell.length_b   1.000
_cell.length_c   1.000
_cell.angle_alpha   90.00
_cell.angle_beta   90.00
_cell.angle_gamma   90.00
#
_symmetry.space_group_name_H-M   'P 1'
#
loop_
_entity.id
_entity.type
_entity.pdbx_description
1 polymer ?
#
loop_
_entity_poly.entity_id
_entity_poly.type
_entity_poly.pdbx_seq_one_letter_code
_entity_poly.pdbx_strand_id
1 'polypeptide(L)'
;MRNKFTKQAQTALTLAKAAAIDFELGYIGTEHLLLGLLSETEGAAGRVLEEFQVDGKKLVELIDKLVTPAEVGNVTEIEMKPAYSPRTEKVLESAVAEAQNSGCEKAGTEHLLLAMLRETDCVGTRLLYTMGVNIQKLYAAVLGAMGYDNESIQEEFQAAKAMQNPGGSPTPALDQYSRDLTQMAAEGKLDPVVGREKEISRLIQILSRRTKNN
;
A
#
# COMPACT_ATOMS: atom_id res chain seq x y z
N MET A 1 0.05 -1.28 -24.29
CA MET A 1 -0.29 -1.78 -22.95
C MET A 1 -1.52 -2.70 -22.91
N ARG A 2 -2.62 -2.40 -23.62
CA ARG A 2 -3.89 -3.18 -23.54
C ARG A 2 -3.76 -4.69 -23.75
N ASN A 3 -2.81 -5.17 -24.55
CA ASN A 3 -2.68 -6.59 -24.86
C ASN A 3 -2.04 -7.44 -23.73
N LYS A 4 -1.54 -6.80 -22.67
CA LYS A 4 -0.89 -7.48 -21.53
C LYS A 4 -1.85 -7.81 -20.38
N PHE A 5 -3.11 -7.37 -20.44
CA PHE A 5 -4.11 -7.50 -19.40
C PHE A 5 -5.31 -8.34 -19.84
N THR A 6 -5.92 -9.06 -18.91
CA THR A 6 -7.19 -9.76 -19.15
C THR A 6 -8.32 -8.76 -19.41
N LYS A 7 -9.46 -9.25 -19.90
CA LYS A 7 -10.64 -8.40 -20.16
C LYS A 7 -11.12 -7.70 -18.89
N GLN A 8 -11.19 -8.41 -17.78
CA GLN A 8 -11.59 -7.87 -16.47
C GLN A 8 -10.59 -6.79 -15.97
N ALA A 9 -9.28 -7.07 -16.09
CA ALA A 9 -8.27 -6.07 -15.73
C ALA A 9 -8.37 -4.81 -16.60
N GLN A 10 -8.65 -4.94 -17.89
CA GLN A 10 -8.89 -3.79 -18.78
C GLN A 10 -10.15 -3.01 -18.39
N THR A 11 -11.21 -3.69 -17.98
CA THR A 11 -12.43 -3.05 -17.45
C THR A 11 -12.09 -2.27 -16.18
N ALA A 12 -11.38 -2.87 -15.22
CA ALA A 12 -10.96 -2.21 -13.99
C ALA A 12 -10.10 -0.96 -14.27
N LEU A 13 -9.16 -1.03 -15.23
CA LEU A 13 -8.36 0.13 -15.65
C LEU A 13 -9.21 1.22 -16.32
N THR A 14 -10.24 0.84 -17.03
CA THR A 14 -11.18 1.81 -17.65
C THR A 14 -12.03 2.49 -16.59
N LEU A 15 -12.51 1.75 -15.59
CA LEU A 15 -13.23 2.27 -14.44
C LEU A 15 -12.34 3.18 -13.57
N ALA A 16 -11.08 2.81 -13.36
CA ALA A 16 -10.11 3.64 -12.68
C ALA A 16 -9.90 4.99 -13.39
N LYS A 17 -9.86 4.98 -14.73
CA LYS A 17 -9.77 6.20 -15.52
C LYS A 17 -11.02 7.05 -15.40
N ALA A 18 -12.21 6.45 -15.46
CA ALA A 18 -13.47 7.16 -15.26
C ALA A 18 -13.50 7.81 -13.87
N ALA A 19 -13.14 7.10 -12.81
CA ALA A 19 -13.06 7.65 -11.47
C ALA A 19 -12.09 8.85 -11.39
N ALA A 20 -10.92 8.79 -12.01
CA ALA A 20 -10.00 9.93 -12.04
C ALA A 20 -10.58 11.18 -12.73
N ILE A 21 -11.41 10.99 -13.75
CA ILE A 21 -12.13 12.06 -14.42
C ILE A 21 -13.25 12.62 -13.52
N ASP A 22 -14.00 11.75 -12.85
CA ASP A 22 -15.09 12.14 -11.94
C ASP A 22 -14.57 12.94 -10.72
N PHE A 23 -13.34 12.66 -10.27
CA PHE A 23 -12.64 13.45 -9.25
C PHE A 23 -11.91 14.70 -9.80
N GLU A 24 -12.06 15.00 -11.09
CA GLU A 24 -11.41 16.13 -11.78
C GLU A 24 -9.88 16.15 -11.64
N LEU A 25 -9.27 14.96 -11.54
CA LEU A 25 -7.82 14.82 -11.39
C LEU A 25 -7.13 14.55 -12.73
N GLY A 26 -6.05 15.26 -13.00
CA GLY A 26 -5.25 15.11 -14.22
C GLY A 26 -4.42 13.84 -14.28
N TYR A 27 -4.52 12.95 -13.29
CA TYR A 27 -3.75 11.70 -13.21
C TYR A 27 -4.60 10.54 -12.68
N ILE A 28 -4.20 9.32 -13.05
CA ILE A 28 -4.78 8.09 -12.54
C ILE A 28 -3.83 7.55 -11.46
N GLY A 29 -4.21 7.71 -10.18
CA GLY A 29 -3.46 7.21 -9.03
C GLY A 29 -3.86 5.79 -8.65
N THR A 30 -3.16 5.23 -7.65
CA THR A 30 -3.45 3.90 -7.10
C THR A 30 -4.79 3.84 -6.37
N GLU A 31 -5.29 4.96 -5.85
CA GLU A 31 -6.63 5.13 -5.29
C GLU A 31 -7.73 4.91 -6.34
N HIS A 32 -7.54 5.46 -7.54
CA HIS A 32 -8.46 5.25 -8.65
C HIS A 32 -8.39 3.81 -9.17
N LEU A 33 -7.18 3.22 -9.19
CA LEU A 33 -6.99 1.82 -9.53
C LEU A 33 -7.75 0.91 -8.54
N LEU A 34 -7.69 1.21 -7.24
CA LEU A 34 -8.42 0.47 -6.22
C LEU A 34 -9.94 0.56 -6.42
N LEU A 35 -10.48 1.75 -6.74
CA LEU A 35 -11.89 1.93 -7.10
C LEU A 35 -12.27 1.10 -8.33
N GLY A 36 -11.43 1.11 -9.35
CA GLY A 36 -11.66 0.33 -10.56
C GLY A 36 -11.69 -1.17 -10.30
N LEU A 37 -10.78 -1.68 -9.44
CA LEU A 37 -10.74 -3.08 -9.04
C LEU A 37 -11.96 -3.48 -8.19
N LEU A 38 -12.41 -2.60 -7.30
CA LEU A 38 -13.60 -2.82 -6.48
C LEU A 38 -14.89 -2.82 -7.30
N SER A 39 -14.95 -1.97 -8.33
CA SER A 39 -16.12 -1.86 -9.23
C SER A 39 -16.21 -3.01 -10.24
N GLU A 40 -15.11 -3.71 -10.51
CA GLU A 40 -15.05 -4.89 -11.37
C GLU A 40 -15.31 -6.16 -10.56
N THR A 41 -16.58 -6.50 -10.38
CA THR A 41 -17.02 -7.61 -9.50
C THR A 41 -16.82 -9.00 -10.09
N GLU A 42 -16.66 -9.13 -11.40
CA GLU A 42 -16.40 -10.42 -12.05
C GLU A 42 -14.93 -10.86 -11.89
N GLY A 43 -14.02 -9.93 -11.64
CA GLY A 43 -12.61 -10.18 -11.42
C GLY A 43 -12.31 -10.78 -10.04
N ALA A 44 -11.21 -11.51 -9.93
CA ALA A 44 -10.79 -12.12 -8.67
C ALA A 44 -10.54 -11.06 -7.59
N ALA A 45 -9.94 -9.91 -7.95
CA ALA A 45 -9.71 -8.83 -7.01
C ALA A 45 -11.00 -8.23 -6.44
N GLY A 46 -12.00 -7.98 -7.29
CA GLY A 46 -13.30 -7.44 -6.86
C GLY A 46 -13.96 -8.35 -5.84
N ARG A 47 -14.01 -9.66 -6.11
CA ARG A 47 -14.56 -10.66 -5.19
C ARG A 47 -13.84 -10.71 -3.85
N VAL A 48 -12.51 -10.70 -3.87
CA VAL A 48 -11.71 -10.70 -2.63
C VAL A 48 -11.93 -9.39 -1.85
N LEU A 49 -11.99 -8.23 -2.50
CA LEU A 49 -12.27 -6.96 -1.83
C LEU A 49 -13.68 -6.92 -1.22
N GLU A 50 -14.67 -7.53 -1.89
CA GLU A 50 -16.04 -7.68 -1.37
C GLU A 50 -16.08 -8.61 -0.15
N GLU A 51 -15.36 -9.74 -0.17
CA GLU A 51 -15.22 -10.64 0.98
C GLU A 51 -14.63 -9.93 2.21
N PHE A 52 -13.70 -9.01 1.99
CA PHE A 52 -13.13 -8.15 3.03
C PHE A 52 -14.00 -6.94 3.39
N GLN A 53 -15.23 -6.88 2.86
CA GLN A 53 -16.22 -5.84 3.13
C GLN A 53 -15.68 -4.41 2.85
N VAL A 54 -14.89 -4.26 1.79
CA VAL A 54 -14.40 -2.95 1.36
C VAL A 54 -15.58 -2.16 0.80
N ASP A 55 -16.03 -1.14 1.54
CA ASP A 55 -17.17 -0.30 1.15
C ASP A 55 -16.72 0.76 0.13
N GLY A 56 -17.24 0.65 -1.09
CA GLY A 56 -16.93 1.58 -2.18
C GLY A 56 -17.37 3.02 -1.89
N LYS A 57 -18.48 3.24 -1.18
CA LYS A 57 -18.94 4.59 -0.81
C LYS A 57 -17.97 5.24 0.17
N LYS A 58 -17.57 4.49 1.19
CA LYS A 58 -16.59 4.94 2.17
C LYS A 58 -15.23 5.21 1.52
N LEU A 59 -14.85 4.40 0.53
CA LEU A 59 -13.61 4.59 -0.22
C LEU A 59 -13.66 5.90 -1.03
N VAL A 60 -14.76 6.18 -1.73
CA VAL A 60 -14.98 7.45 -2.45
C VAL A 60 -14.89 8.64 -1.50
N GLU A 61 -15.56 8.60 -0.34
CA GLU A 61 -15.48 9.67 0.67
C GLU A 61 -14.08 9.91 1.20
N LEU A 62 -13.29 8.84 1.37
CA LEU A 62 -11.91 8.95 1.81
C LEU A 62 -11.00 9.55 0.73
N ILE A 63 -11.21 9.17 -0.53
CA ILE A 63 -10.47 9.76 -1.65
C ILE A 63 -10.78 11.26 -1.75
N ASP A 64 -12.04 11.64 -1.72
CA ASP A 64 -12.46 13.03 -1.77
C ASP A 64 -11.82 13.87 -0.66
N LYS A 65 -11.79 13.36 0.57
CA LYS A 65 -11.22 14.07 1.73
C LYS A 65 -9.69 14.13 1.76
N LEU A 66 -9.01 13.10 1.26
CA LEU A 66 -7.57 12.93 1.46
C LEU A 66 -6.73 13.21 0.22
N VAL A 67 -7.32 13.10 -0.96
CA VAL A 67 -6.60 13.15 -2.24
C VAL A 67 -6.99 14.38 -3.05
N THR A 68 -8.24 14.82 -2.94
CA THR A 68 -8.69 16.01 -3.70
C THR A 68 -8.04 17.26 -3.11
N PRO A 69 -7.29 18.05 -3.89
CA PRO A 69 -6.71 19.30 -3.43
C PRO A 69 -7.81 20.30 -3.05
N ALA A 70 -7.63 20.98 -1.93
CA ALA A 70 -8.59 21.99 -1.44
C ALA A 70 -8.78 23.19 -2.38
N GLU A 71 -7.91 23.35 -3.38
CA GLU A 71 -7.98 24.40 -4.38
C GLU A 71 -7.59 23.84 -5.75
N VAL A 72 -8.56 23.38 -6.52
CA VAL A 72 -8.39 23.23 -7.97
C VAL A 72 -8.68 24.61 -8.57
N GLY A 73 -7.63 25.37 -8.87
CA GLY A 73 -7.77 26.59 -9.68
C GLY A 73 -8.45 26.23 -10.99
N ASN A 74 -9.39 27.09 -11.46
CA ASN A 74 -10.18 26.97 -12.68
C ASN A 74 -9.39 26.31 -13.82
N VAL A 75 -9.53 25.02 -13.99
CA VAL A 75 -9.04 24.30 -15.16
C VAL A 75 -10.12 24.51 -16.24
N THR A 76 -9.82 25.39 -17.20
CA THR A 76 -10.59 25.51 -18.44
C THR A 76 -10.82 24.13 -19.04
N GLU A 77 -12.01 23.91 -19.64
CA GLU A 77 -12.47 22.70 -20.36
C GLU A 77 -11.48 22.23 -21.43
N ILE A 78 -10.34 21.69 -21.02
CA ILE A 78 -9.46 20.91 -21.86
C ILE A 78 -9.90 19.46 -21.64
N GLU A 79 -10.17 18.71 -22.72
CA GLU A 79 -10.43 17.26 -22.66
C GLU A 79 -9.42 16.59 -21.73
N MET A 80 -9.82 16.34 -20.50
CA MET A 80 -8.95 15.70 -19.50
C MET A 80 -8.68 14.27 -19.94
N LYS A 81 -7.46 14.01 -20.41
CA LYS A 81 -6.93 12.67 -20.64
C LYS A 81 -5.95 12.36 -19.52
N PRO A 82 -6.43 11.89 -18.34
CA PRO A 82 -5.55 11.64 -17.23
C PRO A 82 -4.53 10.54 -17.59
N ALA A 83 -3.26 10.80 -17.28
CA ALA A 83 -2.17 9.85 -17.41
C ALA A 83 -1.98 9.06 -16.11
N TYR A 84 -1.41 7.87 -16.18
CA TYR A 84 -1.06 7.13 -14.98
C TYR A 84 0.01 7.87 -14.18
N SER A 85 -0.14 7.92 -12.87
CA SER A 85 0.91 8.41 -11.99
C SER A 85 2.14 7.47 -12.07
N PRO A 86 3.36 7.95 -11.82
CA PRO A 86 4.57 7.09 -11.86
C PRO A 86 4.45 5.86 -10.96
N ARG A 87 3.77 5.99 -9.83
CA ARG A 87 3.53 4.89 -8.90
C ARG A 87 2.51 3.89 -9.45
N THR A 88 1.47 4.36 -10.11
CA THR A 88 0.50 3.48 -10.80
C THR A 88 1.16 2.76 -11.96
N GLU A 89 2.01 3.42 -12.74
CA GLU A 89 2.78 2.77 -13.81
C GLU A 89 3.64 1.63 -13.28
N LYS A 90 4.34 1.86 -12.16
CA LYS A 90 5.14 0.82 -11.49
C LYS A 90 4.27 -0.36 -11.05
N VAL A 91 3.08 -0.11 -10.48
CA VAL A 91 2.13 -1.18 -10.13
C VAL A 91 1.69 -1.98 -11.36
N LEU A 92 1.39 -1.31 -12.47
CA LEU A 92 1.00 -1.97 -13.73
C LEU A 92 2.13 -2.85 -14.30
N GLU A 93 3.37 -2.36 -14.27
CA GLU A 93 4.54 -3.11 -14.71
C GLU A 93 4.80 -4.32 -13.80
N SER A 94 4.73 -4.13 -12.49
CA SER A 94 4.87 -5.20 -11.50
C SER A 94 3.79 -6.27 -11.65
N ALA A 95 2.54 -5.88 -11.92
CA ALA A 95 1.45 -6.82 -12.16
C ALA A 95 1.67 -7.68 -13.41
N VAL A 96 2.25 -7.10 -14.46
CA VAL A 96 2.60 -7.86 -15.68
C VAL A 96 3.75 -8.83 -15.42
N ALA A 97 4.78 -8.40 -14.68
CA ALA A 97 5.88 -9.27 -14.29
C ALA A 97 5.41 -10.42 -13.42
N GLU A 98 4.51 -10.16 -12.47
CA GLU A 98 3.90 -11.17 -11.61
C GLU A 98 3.11 -12.21 -12.39
N ALA A 99 2.30 -11.78 -13.36
CA ALA A 99 1.57 -12.70 -14.23
C ALA A 99 2.52 -13.61 -15.02
N GLN A 100 3.64 -13.07 -15.51
CA GLN A 100 4.65 -13.86 -16.21
C GLN A 100 5.33 -14.88 -15.28
N ASN A 101 5.65 -14.47 -14.05
CA ASN A 101 6.24 -15.35 -13.04
C ASN A 101 5.30 -16.48 -12.64
N SER A 102 4.00 -16.20 -12.59
CA SER A 102 2.94 -17.19 -12.31
C SER A 102 2.55 -18.03 -13.55
N GLY A 103 3.25 -17.87 -14.68
CA GLY A 103 2.97 -18.61 -15.91
C GLY A 103 1.70 -18.16 -16.63
N CYS A 104 1.14 -16.99 -16.29
CA CYS A 104 -0.03 -16.44 -16.95
C CYS A 104 0.35 -15.60 -18.17
N GLU A 105 -0.36 -15.76 -19.28
CA GLU A 105 -0.11 -14.96 -20.51
C GLU A 105 -0.46 -13.49 -20.33
N LYS A 106 -1.44 -13.19 -19.46
CA LYS A 106 -1.98 -11.83 -19.23
C LYS A 106 -2.19 -11.59 -17.76
N ALA A 107 -1.91 -10.36 -17.34
CA ALA A 107 -2.17 -9.93 -15.97
C ALA A 107 -3.69 -9.74 -15.73
N GLY A 108 -4.21 -10.41 -14.72
CA GLY A 108 -5.59 -10.29 -14.24
C GLY A 108 -5.73 -9.22 -13.16
N THR A 109 -6.96 -9.08 -12.65
CA THR A 109 -7.26 -8.14 -11.55
C THR A 109 -6.53 -8.52 -10.26
N GLU A 110 -6.35 -9.81 -9.99
CA GLU A 110 -5.58 -10.36 -8.87
C GLU A 110 -4.13 -9.91 -8.90
N HIS A 111 -3.49 -9.92 -10.07
CA HIS A 111 -2.11 -9.46 -10.21
C HIS A 111 -1.98 -7.93 -9.98
N LEU A 112 -2.98 -7.16 -10.42
CA LEU A 112 -3.04 -5.71 -10.16
C LEU A 112 -3.17 -5.42 -8.67
N LEU A 113 -4.06 -6.12 -7.97
CA LEU A 113 -4.25 -5.97 -6.53
C LEU A 113 -3.01 -6.41 -5.75
N LEU A 114 -2.42 -7.56 -6.11
CA LEU A 114 -1.21 -8.07 -5.49
C LEU A 114 -0.04 -7.09 -5.63
N ALA A 115 0.20 -6.57 -6.84
CA ALA A 115 1.24 -5.58 -7.10
C ALA A 115 1.02 -4.29 -6.30
N MET A 116 -0.24 -3.84 -6.17
CA MET A 116 -0.57 -2.67 -5.36
C MET A 116 -0.32 -2.92 -3.87
N LEU A 117 -0.66 -4.09 -3.34
CA LEU A 117 -0.43 -4.44 -1.93
C LEU A 117 1.06 -4.57 -1.58
N ARG A 118 1.90 -4.96 -2.54
CA ARG A 118 3.37 -4.96 -2.38
C ARG A 118 3.97 -3.56 -2.31
N GLU A 119 3.35 -2.59 -2.97
CA GLU A 119 3.71 -1.17 -2.83
C GLU A 119 3.08 -0.59 -1.56
N THR A 120 3.72 -0.87 -0.41
CA THR A 120 3.20 -0.50 0.92
C THR A 120 2.98 0.99 1.11
N ASP A 121 3.67 1.82 0.32
CA ASP A 121 3.65 3.28 0.41
C ASP A 121 2.70 3.95 -0.59
N CYS A 122 1.86 3.17 -1.29
CA CYS A 122 0.89 3.72 -2.23
C CYS A 122 -0.42 4.15 -1.54
N VAL A 123 -1.10 5.13 -2.14
CA VAL A 123 -2.34 5.69 -1.60
C VAL A 123 -3.42 4.61 -1.48
N GLY A 124 -3.56 3.73 -2.47
CA GLY A 124 -4.55 2.65 -2.45
C GLY A 124 -4.39 1.72 -1.24
N THR A 125 -3.17 1.28 -0.92
CA THR A 125 -2.89 0.42 0.25
C THR A 125 -3.14 1.17 1.57
N ARG A 126 -2.78 2.47 1.64
CA ARG A 126 -3.05 3.32 2.81
C ARG A 126 -4.54 3.53 3.05
N LEU A 127 -5.34 3.67 1.99
CA LEU A 127 -6.80 3.76 2.10
C LEU A 127 -7.40 2.48 2.65
N LEU A 128 -6.99 1.31 2.15
CA LEU A 128 -7.41 0.01 2.70
C LEU A 128 -7.09 -0.10 4.19
N TYR A 129 -5.88 0.28 4.59
CA TYR A 129 -5.48 0.30 6.00
C TYR A 129 -6.36 1.25 6.83
N THR A 130 -6.66 2.45 6.32
CA THR A 130 -7.53 3.45 6.99
C THR A 130 -8.95 2.94 7.15
N MET A 131 -9.43 2.10 6.23
CA MET A 131 -10.73 1.42 6.31
C MET A 131 -10.75 0.27 7.31
N GLY A 132 -9.60 -0.08 7.92
CA GLY A 132 -9.47 -1.16 8.88
C GLY A 132 -9.24 -2.53 8.26
N VAL A 133 -8.93 -2.60 6.96
CA VAL A 133 -8.63 -3.85 6.27
C VAL A 133 -7.28 -4.38 6.72
N ASN A 134 -7.23 -5.64 7.11
CA ASN A 134 -5.97 -6.30 7.41
C ASN A 134 -5.24 -6.66 6.10
N ILE A 135 -4.23 -5.88 5.77
CA ILE A 135 -3.48 -5.99 4.51
C ILE A 135 -2.82 -7.38 4.35
N GLN A 136 -2.32 -7.97 5.44
CA GLN A 136 -1.68 -9.30 5.38
C GLN A 136 -2.70 -10.40 5.04
N LYS A 137 -3.89 -10.33 5.65
CA LYS A 137 -4.97 -11.28 5.35
C LYS A 137 -5.49 -11.09 3.92
N LEU A 138 -5.64 -9.83 3.49
CA LEU A 138 -6.04 -9.51 2.13
C LEU A 138 -5.02 -10.05 1.12
N TYR A 139 -3.74 -9.84 1.37
CA TYR A 139 -2.65 -10.37 0.54
C TYR A 139 -2.70 -11.89 0.42
N ALA A 140 -2.87 -12.61 1.55
CA ALA A 140 -3.02 -14.06 1.56
C ALA A 140 -4.25 -14.52 0.78
N ALA A 141 -5.38 -13.82 0.90
CA ALA A 141 -6.60 -14.13 0.16
C ALA A 141 -6.42 -13.96 -1.36
N VAL A 142 -5.70 -12.92 -1.78
CA VAL A 142 -5.37 -12.71 -3.20
C VAL A 142 -4.49 -13.85 -3.73
N LEU A 143 -3.45 -14.26 -2.99
CA LEU A 143 -2.60 -15.40 -3.37
C LEU A 143 -3.42 -16.70 -3.43
N GLY A 144 -4.31 -16.93 -2.46
CA GLY A 144 -5.24 -18.06 -2.48
C GLY A 144 -6.16 -18.06 -3.70
N ALA A 145 -6.66 -16.89 -4.11
CA ALA A 145 -7.46 -16.74 -5.33
C ALA A 145 -6.65 -17.00 -6.61
N MET A 146 -5.33 -16.83 -6.57
CA MET A 146 -4.41 -17.21 -7.65
C MET A 146 -4.03 -18.68 -7.66
N GLY A 147 -4.47 -19.47 -6.64
CA GLY A 147 -4.23 -20.90 -6.55
C GLY A 147 -2.99 -21.31 -5.75
N TYR A 148 -2.37 -20.35 -5.02
CA TYR A 148 -1.29 -20.69 -4.09
C TYR A 148 -1.84 -21.43 -2.86
N ASP A 149 -1.15 -22.46 -2.42
CA ASP A 149 -1.47 -23.18 -1.18
C ASP A 149 -0.98 -22.42 0.06
N ASN A 150 -1.45 -22.82 1.24
CA ASN A 150 -1.11 -22.15 2.50
C ASN A 150 0.40 -22.21 2.83
N GLU A 151 1.10 -23.25 2.40
CA GLU A 151 2.53 -23.39 2.63
C GLU A 151 3.31 -22.37 1.79
N SER A 152 3.01 -22.30 0.49
CA SER A 152 3.59 -21.32 -0.43
C SER A 152 3.28 -19.88 -0.02
N ILE A 153 2.07 -19.61 0.48
CA ILE A 153 1.69 -18.30 1.01
C ILE A 153 2.56 -17.92 2.22
N GLN A 154 2.79 -18.86 3.13
CA GLN A 154 3.65 -18.61 4.30
C GLN A 154 5.12 -18.39 3.92
N GLU A 155 5.63 -19.16 2.97
CA GLU A 155 6.99 -19.01 2.45
C GLU A 155 7.17 -17.63 1.80
N GLU A 156 6.20 -17.18 1.00
CA GLU A 156 6.26 -15.86 0.37
C GLU A 156 6.21 -14.73 1.40
N PHE A 157 5.37 -14.86 2.44
CA PHE A 157 5.37 -13.90 3.56
C PHE A 157 6.71 -13.86 4.29
N GLN A 158 7.34 -15.00 4.51
CA GLN A 158 8.66 -15.07 5.15
C GLN A 158 9.74 -14.47 4.24
N ALA A 159 9.71 -14.79 2.96
CA ALA A 159 10.64 -14.23 1.97
C ALA A 159 10.49 -12.72 1.82
N ALA A 160 9.26 -12.21 1.72
CA ALA A 160 8.97 -10.78 1.66
C ALA A 160 9.41 -10.05 2.93
N LYS A 161 9.21 -10.67 4.10
CA LYS A 161 9.66 -10.15 5.39
C LYS A 161 11.18 -10.16 5.51
N ALA A 162 11.85 -11.17 5.00
CA ALA A 162 13.32 -11.27 4.98
C ALA A 162 13.95 -10.25 4.01
N MET A 163 13.33 -9.97 2.87
CA MET A 163 13.78 -8.94 1.92
C MET A 163 13.58 -7.51 2.45
N GLN A 164 12.51 -7.28 3.24
CA GLN A 164 12.26 -5.97 3.84
C GLN A 164 13.10 -5.69 5.08
N ASN A 165 13.67 -6.72 5.70
CA ASN A 165 14.39 -6.54 6.96
C ASN A 165 15.49 -7.59 7.20
N PRO A 166 16.70 -7.42 6.65
CA PRO A 166 17.83 -8.30 6.98
C PRO A 166 18.20 -8.30 8.47
N GLY A 167 17.62 -7.41 9.27
CA GLY A 167 17.89 -7.22 10.69
C GLY A 167 16.70 -7.37 11.65
N GLY A 168 15.52 -7.78 11.16
CA GLY A 168 14.43 -8.27 12.05
C GLY A 168 13.69 -7.24 12.90
N SER A 169 13.53 -5.98 12.50
CA SER A 169 12.66 -5.02 13.22
C SER A 169 11.18 -5.17 12.84
N PRO A 170 10.25 -5.13 13.82
CA PRO A 170 8.81 -5.21 13.56
C PRO A 170 8.21 -3.95 12.92
N THR A 171 9.00 -2.91 12.66
CA THR A 171 8.53 -1.59 12.19
C THR A 171 9.38 -1.05 11.03
N PRO A 172 9.30 -1.65 9.82
CA PRO A 172 10.17 -1.26 8.68
C PRO A 172 9.99 0.18 8.22
N ALA A 173 8.77 0.73 8.32
CA ALA A 173 8.52 2.13 7.97
C ALA A 173 9.12 3.11 8.98
N LEU A 174 9.18 2.72 10.25
CA LEU A 174 9.82 3.51 11.29
C LEU A 174 11.34 3.49 11.15
N ASP A 175 11.92 2.33 10.83
CA ASP A 175 13.37 2.14 10.69
C ASP A 175 13.95 2.96 9.53
N GLN A 176 13.17 3.22 8.50
CA GLN A 176 13.58 4.06 7.37
C GLN A 176 13.74 5.54 7.76
N TYR A 177 12.98 5.99 8.78
CA TYR A 177 12.96 7.39 9.24
C TYR A 177 13.44 7.58 10.67
N SER A 178 13.81 6.50 11.37
CA SER A 178 14.30 6.54 12.75
C SER A 178 15.68 5.91 12.86
N ARG A 179 16.37 6.23 13.96
CA ARG A 179 17.62 5.57 14.34
C ARG A 179 17.38 4.83 15.64
N ASP A 180 17.71 3.54 15.69
CA ASP A 180 17.70 2.80 16.95
C ASP A 180 18.87 3.25 17.84
N LEU A 181 18.57 4.16 18.74
CA LEU A 181 19.56 4.71 19.67
C LEU A 181 20.02 3.66 20.68
N THR A 182 19.20 2.64 20.97
CA THR A 182 19.56 1.55 21.89
C THR A 182 20.62 0.65 21.27
N GLN A 183 20.45 0.33 19.99
CA GLN A 183 21.44 -0.44 19.24
C GLN A 183 22.73 0.38 19.05
N MET A 184 22.63 1.66 18.71
CA MET A 184 23.78 2.54 18.57
C MET A 184 24.56 2.69 19.89
N ALA A 185 23.85 2.70 21.03
CA ALA A 185 24.48 2.72 22.35
C ALA A 185 25.23 1.41 22.63
N ALA A 186 24.64 0.25 22.33
CA ALA A 186 25.27 -1.05 22.49
C ALA A 186 26.51 -1.21 21.59
N GLU A 187 26.49 -0.64 20.40
CA GLU A 187 27.60 -0.63 19.43
C GLU A 187 28.66 0.47 19.72
N GLY A 188 28.46 1.28 20.77
CA GLY A 188 29.38 2.37 21.12
C GLY A 188 29.45 3.52 20.12
N LYS A 189 28.42 3.67 19.27
CA LYS A 189 28.34 4.69 18.21
C LYS A 189 27.76 6.03 18.68
N LEU A 190 27.35 6.14 19.94
CA LEU A 190 26.86 7.38 20.52
C LEU A 190 28.00 8.17 21.17
N ASP A 191 27.96 9.49 21.03
CA ASP A 191 28.90 10.36 21.69
C ASP A 191 28.73 10.28 23.22
N PRO A 192 29.82 10.27 24.01
CA PRO A 192 29.74 10.26 25.47
C PRO A 192 29.07 11.50 25.99
N VAL A 193 28.13 11.34 26.89
CA VAL A 193 27.45 12.45 27.55
C VAL A 193 28.31 12.92 28.72
N VAL A 194 28.77 14.18 28.68
CA VAL A 194 29.61 14.79 29.72
C VAL A 194 28.84 15.86 30.47
N GLY A 195 28.84 15.82 31.79
CA GLY A 195 28.35 16.90 32.64
C GLY A 195 26.84 17.02 32.80
N ARG A 196 26.04 16.05 32.40
CA ARG A 196 24.55 16.03 32.49
C ARG A 196 23.98 14.94 33.41
N GLU A 197 24.72 14.59 34.45
CA GLU A 197 24.36 13.46 35.35
C GLU A 197 23.03 13.68 36.10
N LYS A 198 22.71 14.93 36.46
CA LYS A 198 21.45 15.27 37.14
C LYS A 198 20.23 15.14 36.24
N GLU A 199 20.35 15.58 34.98
CA GLU A 199 19.31 15.49 33.97
C GLU A 199 19.05 14.02 33.57
N ILE A 200 20.12 13.24 33.43
CA ILE A 200 20.03 11.78 33.13
C ILE A 200 19.34 11.06 34.26
N SER A 201 19.74 11.30 35.53
CA SER A 201 19.11 10.68 36.70
C SER A 201 17.61 11.04 36.79
N ARG A 202 17.25 12.28 36.49
CA ARG A 202 15.85 12.73 36.48
C ARG A 202 15.05 12.06 35.35
N LEU A 203 15.66 11.94 34.19
CA LEU A 203 15.04 11.27 33.01
C LEU A 203 14.80 9.79 33.29
N ILE A 204 15.76 9.08 33.87
CA ILE A 204 15.63 7.70 34.31
C ILE A 204 14.49 7.56 35.32
N GLN A 205 14.42 8.45 36.32
CA GLN A 205 13.33 8.46 37.30
C GLN A 205 11.94 8.63 36.66
N ILE A 206 11.82 9.50 35.65
CA ILE A 206 10.57 9.73 34.93
C ILE A 206 10.19 8.51 34.11
N LEU A 207 11.14 7.93 33.35
CA LEU A 207 10.91 6.77 32.50
C LEU A 207 10.66 5.48 33.28
N SER A 208 11.17 5.36 34.51
CA SER A 208 10.96 4.21 35.40
C SER A 208 9.64 4.25 36.17
N ARG A 209 8.83 5.29 36.02
CA ARG A 209 7.50 5.36 36.68
C ARG A 209 6.55 4.36 36.07
N ARG A 210 5.90 3.54 36.91
CA ARG A 210 4.94 2.50 36.51
C ARG A 210 3.61 3.07 36.03
N THR A 211 3.30 4.32 36.34
CA THR A 211 2.06 5.02 35.97
C THR A 211 2.39 6.45 35.54
N LYS A 212 1.64 7.01 34.57
CA LYS A 212 1.85 8.36 33.99
C LYS A 212 3.11 8.50 33.13
N ASN A 213 3.53 7.44 32.46
CA ASN A 213 4.44 7.53 31.31
C ASN A 213 3.58 7.67 30.06
N ASN A 214 3.67 8.80 29.41
CA ASN A 214 3.08 9.01 28.09
C ASN A 214 4.16 8.79 27.04
#